data_ddc2cf34abae87cbe9ded58033ba076d
#
_entry.id   ddc2cf34abae87cbe9ded58033ba076d
#
_cell.length_a   1.000
_cell.length_b   1.000
_cell.length_c   1.000
_cell.angle_alpha   90.00
_cell.angle_beta   90.00
_cell.angle_gamma   90.00
#
_symmetry.space_group_name_H-M   'P 1'
#
loop_
_entity.id
_entity.type
_entity.pdbx_description
1 polymer ?
#
loop_
_entity_poly.entity_id
_entity_poly.type
_entity_poly.pdbx_seq_one_letter_code
_entity_poly.pdbx_strand_id
1 'polypeptide(L)'
;MTFTINGQLFLTDIAAGVTRGIAIDEPEFKPVLNPRISPDGRHIMYTTGTYLVDVDLADVSGTTDAGEDAGDAVSIVASVPQDDADDVADTQDGTQDDAQSDAAESQAGEWKIGLAEFAAGEEMDRYDGFWWSPDSKYVLFETFDASHEQTWYIADPADPTKPAQARRYPQAMTANADVHLTLLELGYDTDGCYYGGIAHNVEWDRESYEYLAAVSWTEGHEPLLLVQDRLQQHDQVLAVHVGEPIVTMSAPENGFTDEDGSEVETFSIAIPEYAPGEEPGTTRVLEEHSNDCWLDLIAGTPAYTPDGRLVCAMNDMDADTNRLTVDGTPFTPKGLQVREVLDVTDNDVLCVVQRTPELLPAADLPFLWQSNADDHDHFNGIIVQNLPVLSKQQSYMRHRFYGRV
;
A
#
# COMPACT_ATOMS: atom_id res chain seq x y z
N MET A 1 0.05 17.88 -3.51
CA MET A 1 1.24 17.01 -3.37
C MET A 1 1.83 17.18 -1.98
N THR A 2 2.18 16.07 -1.32
CA THR A 2 2.78 16.06 0.02
C THR A 2 4.19 15.46 -0.03
N PHE A 3 5.07 15.92 0.84
CA PHE A 3 6.43 15.39 0.97
C PHE A 3 7.04 15.79 2.32
N THR A 4 8.16 15.19 2.68
CA THR A 4 8.90 15.54 3.89
C THR A 4 10.30 16.04 3.57
N ILE A 5 10.77 17.01 4.34
CA ILE A 5 12.17 17.45 4.36
C ILE A 5 12.63 17.52 5.80
N ASN A 6 13.67 16.76 6.14
CA ASN A 6 14.21 16.66 7.50
C ASN A 6 13.12 16.33 8.56
N GLY A 7 12.16 15.48 8.21
CA GLY A 7 11.07 15.09 9.11
C GLY A 7 9.95 16.11 9.26
N GLN A 8 10.00 17.24 8.57
CA GLN A 8 8.91 18.22 8.47
C GLN A 8 7.99 17.90 7.31
N LEU A 9 6.67 18.00 7.54
CA LEU A 9 5.62 17.79 6.54
C LEU A 9 5.39 19.05 5.72
N PHE A 10 5.29 18.89 4.41
CA PHE A 10 4.99 19.97 3.46
C PHE A 10 3.83 19.59 2.55
N LEU A 11 2.99 20.57 2.25
CA LEU A 11 1.93 20.49 1.26
C LEU A 11 2.16 21.53 0.16
N THR A 12 2.14 21.07 -1.10
CA THR A 12 2.25 21.94 -2.29
C THR A 12 0.94 21.93 -3.07
N ASP A 13 0.36 23.11 -3.25
CA ASP A 13 -0.63 23.33 -4.30
C ASP A 13 0.11 23.55 -5.62
N ILE A 14 0.03 22.54 -6.50
CA ILE A 14 0.73 22.55 -7.79
C ILE A 14 0.16 23.63 -8.72
N ALA A 15 -1.17 23.86 -8.67
CA ALA A 15 -1.84 24.81 -9.54
C ALA A 15 -1.50 26.26 -9.14
N ALA A 16 -1.43 26.56 -7.84
CA ALA A 16 -1.06 27.85 -7.32
C ALA A 16 0.47 28.06 -7.26
N GLY A 17 1.27 26.97 -7.33
CA GLY A 17 2.71 27.01 -7.16
C GLY A 17 3.14 27.40 -5.74
N VAL A 18 2.32 27.09 -4.73
CA VAL A 18 2.55 27.48 -3.32
C VAL A 18 2.84 26.24 -2.49
N THR A 19 3.93 26.29 -1.72
CA THR A 19 4.27 25.25 -0.73
C THR A 19 4.17 25.84 0.67
N ARG A 20 3.53 25.10 1.58
CA ARG A 20 3.47 25.45 3.01
C ARG A 20 3.97 24.28 3.86
N GLY A 21 4.60 24.59 4.99
CA GLY A 21 4.91 23.61 6.03
C GLY A 21 3.69 23.37 6.90
N ILE A 22 3.51 22.14 7.35
CA ILE A 22 2.52 21.74 8.36
C ILE A 22 3.31 21.39 9.62
N ALA A 23 3.04 22.10 10.71
CA ALA A 23 3.70 21.86 11.98
C ALA A 23 3.06 20.61 12.64
N ILE A 24 3.89 19.62 12.95
CA ILE A 24 3.56 18.50 13.81
C ILE A 24 4.41 18.67 15.06
N ASP A 25 3.83 19.10 16.16
CA ASP A 25 4.60 19.53 17.33
C ASP A 25 4.84 18.41 18.33
N GLU A 26 3.90 17.47 18.48
CA GLU A 26 3.98 16.36 19.41
C GLU A 26 5.06 15.35 18.99
N PRO A 27 5.97 14.98 19.92
CA PRO A 27 7.04 14.02 19.63
C PRO A 27 6.54 12.63 19.23
N GLU A 28 5.38 12.22 19.73
CA GLU A 28 4.77 10.89 19.45
C GLU A 28 4.33 10.75 17.99
N PHE A 29 4.00 11.87 17.33
CA PHE A 29 3.61 11.88 15.91
C PHE A 29 4.82 11.99 14.96
N LYS A 30 6.04 11.75 15.45
CA LYS A 30 7.29 11.79 14.67
C LYS A 30 8.01 10.43 14.70
N PRO A 31 8.78 10.12 13.65
CA PRO A 31 9.01 10.91 12.42
C PRO A 31 7.81 10.87 11.46
N VAL A 32 7.67 11.88 10.60
CA VAL A 32 6.71 11.86 9.49
C VAL A 32 7.32 11.10 8.31
N LEU A 33 6.79 9.93 8.01
CA LEU A 33 7.26 9.05 6.94
C LEU A 33 6.14 8.82 5.92
N ASN A 34 6.50 8.78 4.65
CA ASN A 34 5.61 8.40 3.54
C ASN A 34 4.24 9.14 3.53
N PRO A 35 4.18 10.49 3.61
CA PRO A 35 2.90 11.20 3.65
C PRO A 35 2.14 11.07 2.33
N ARG A 36 0.85 10.77 2.42
CA ARG A 36 -0.07 10.65 1.28
C ARG A 36 -1.32 11.48 1.54
N ILE A 37 -1.68 12.30 0.55
CA ILE A 37 -2.94 13.05 0.58
C ILE A 37 -4.08 12.12 0.19
N SER A 38 -5.23 12.26 0.87
CA SER A 38 -6.44 11.54 0.49
C SER A 38 -6.93 11.97 -0.92
N PRO A 39 -7.60 11.11 -1.68
CA PRO A 39 -8.11 11.44 -3.01
C PRO A 39 -9.04 12.66 -3.04
N ASP A 40 -9.83 12.89 -1.99
CA ASP A 40 -10.71 14.06 -1.84
C ASP A 40 -9.94 15.35 -1.45
N GLY A 41 -8.66 15.23 -1.10
CA GLY A 41 -7.77 16.35 -0.76
C GLY A 41 -7.98 16.96 0.62
N ARG A 42 -8.74 16.31 1.51
CA ARG A 42 -9.07 16.81 2.85
C ARG A 42 -8.10 16.37 3.92
N HIS A 43 -7.45 15.24 3.76
CA HIS A 43 -6.61 14.59 4.75
C HIS A 43 -5.21 14.31 4.23
N ILE A 44 -4.23 14.27 5.12
CA ILE A 44 -2.92 13.70 4.88
C ILE A 44 -2.70 12.57 5.87
N MET A 45 -2.49 11.36 5.37
CA MET A 45 -2.07 10.25 6.20
C MET A 45 -0.57 10.01 6.06
N TYR A 46 0.08 9.66 7.17
CA TYR A 46 1.50 9.28 7.20
C TYR A 46 1.74 8.25 8.29
N THR A 47 2.89 7.61 8.27
CA THR A 47 3.31 6.71 9.33
C THR A 47 4.46 7.27 10.13
N THR A 48 4.51 6.94 11.43
CA THR A 48 5.69 7.12 12.27
C THR A 48 6.55 5.83 12.33
N GLY A 49 6.04 4.74 11.75
CA GLY A 49 6.53 3.38 11.93
C GLY A 49 5.90 2.65 13.12
N THR A 50 5.28 3.39 14.06
CA THR A 50 4.54 2.85 15.21
C THR A 50 3.06 3.19 15.13
N TYR A 51 2.75 4.35 14.56
CA TYR A 51 1.38 4.85 14.37
C TYR A 51 1.12 5.16 12.92
N LEU A 52 -0.10 4.95 12.48
CA LEU A 52 -0.67 5.55 11.29
C LEU A 52 -1.43 6.80 11.74
N VAL A 53 -1.13 7.95 11.17
CA VAL A 53 -1.56 9.26 11.65
C VAL A 53 -2.30 9.99 10.55
N ASP A 54 -3.47 10.55 10.86
CA ASP A 54 -4.26 11.42 9.99
C ASP A 54 -4.10 12.89 10.38
N VAL A 55 -4.06 13.76 9.40
CA VAL A 55 -4.03 15.22 9.56
C VAL A 55 -5.18 15.81 8.77
N ASP A 56 -6.15 16.45 9.45
CA ASP A 56 -7.22 17.20 8.81
C ASP A 56 -6.69 18.53 8.25
N LEU A 57 -6.80 18.70 6.95
CA LEU A 57 -6.32 19.90 6.26
C LEU A 57 -7.25 21.11 6.43
N ALA A 58 -8.50 20.91 6.85
CA ALA A 58 -9.41 22.02 7.12
C ALA A 58 -8.97 22.80 8.37
N ASP A 59 -8.58 22.08 9.41
CA ASP A 59 -8.14 22.67 10.68
C ASP A 59 -6.75 23.31 10.56
N VAL A 60 -5.88 22.74 9.74
CA VAL A 60 -4.53 23.29 9.47
C VAL A 60 -4.59 24.51 8.54
N SER A 61 -5.66 24.70 7.75
CA SER A 61 -5.75 25.78 6.75
C SER A 61 -5.93 27.18 7.36
N GLY A 62 -6.34 27.28 8.63
CA GLY A 62 -6.54 28.55 9.36
C GLY A 62 -5.28 29.19 9.90
N THR A 63 -4.17 28.49 9.99
CA THR A 63 -2.94 28.95 10.65
C THR A 63 -2.01 29.72 9.71
N THR A 64 -2.38 30.96 9.32
CA THR A 64 -1.44 31.87 8.64
C THR A 64 -0.55 32.67 9.62
N ASP A 65 -0.79 32.57 10.93
CA ASP A 65 0.05 33.13 11.97
C ASP A 65 0.67 32.04 12.83
N ALA A 66 1.99 32.04 12.93
CA ALA A 66 2.76 31.11 13.75
C ALA A 66 2.33 31.23 15.22
N GLY A 67 1.47 30.33 15.71
CA GLY A 67 1.12 30.33 17.12
C GLY A 67 -0.16 29.62 17.53
N GLU A 68 -0.94 29.01 16.63
CA GLU A 68 -2.07 28.17 17.03
C GLU A 68 -1.72 26.69 16.87
N ASP A 69 -1.97 25.95 17.95
CA ASP A 69 -1.68 24.55 18.17
C ASP A 69 -2.43 23.69 17.14
N ALA A 70 -1.72 22.90 16.33
CA ALA A 70 -2.34 21.95 15.41
C ALA A 70 -2.84 20.68 16.14
N GLY A 71 -2.89 20.71 17.48
CA GLY A 71 -3.18 19.55 18.31
C GLY A 71 -4.51 18.84 18.00
N ASP A 72 -5.53 19.59 17.62
CA ASP A 72 -6.86 19.04 17.32
C ASP A 72 -6.96 18.50 15.86
N ALA A 73 -6.02 18.87 14.98
CA ALA A 73 -6.00 18.46 13.59
C ALA A 73 -5.30 17.11 13.32
N VAL A 74 -4.64 16.53 14.34
CA VAL A 74 -3.82 15.33 14.21
C VAL A 74 -4.40 14.19 15.04
N SER A 75 -4.67 13.06 14.41
CA SER A 75 -5.27 11.90 15.06
C SER A 75 -4.51 10.61 14.78
N ILE A 76 -4.38 9.74 15.79
CA ILE A 76 -3.89 8.38 15.59
C ILE A 76 -5.04 7.54 15.01
N VAL A 77 -4.81 6.98 13.83
CA VAL A 77 -5.79 6.15 13.12
C VAL A 77 -5.61 4.67 13.45
N ALA A 78 -4.37 4.23 13.55
CA ALA A 78 -4.01 2.87 13.92
C ALA A 78 -2.62 2.83 14.58
N SER A 79 -2.36 1.77 15.34
CA SER A 79 -1.08 1.51 16.00
C SER A 79 -0.59 0.09 15.75
N VAL A 80 0.70 -0.13 15.95
CA VAL A 80 1.24 -1.50 16.00
C VAL A 80 0.57 -2.30 17.12
N PRO A 81 0.46 -3.64 16.99
CA PRO A 81 0.04 -4.50 18.09
C PRO A 81 0.90 -4.23 19.33
N GLN A 82 0.25 -4.11 20.49
CA GLN A 82 0.96 -4.01 21.76
C GLN A 82 1.06 -5.42 22.33
N ASP A 83 2.28 -5.82 22.73
CA ASP A 83 2.45 -7.05 23.48
C ASP A 83 1.72 -6.86 24.82
N ASP A 84 0.73 -7.70 25.11
CA ASP A 84 0.02 -7.71 26.39
C ASP A 84 0.98 -8.13 27.52
N ALA A 85 1.83 -7.20 27.95
CA ALA A 85 2.75 -7.41 29.08
C ALA A 85 2.04 -7.34 30.45
N ASP A 86 0.73 -7.10 30.50
CA ASP A 86 0.00 -6.83 31.73
C ASP A 86 -0.82 -8.00 32.32
N ASP A 87 -0.79 -9.21 31.72
CA ASP A 87 -1.56 -10.35 32.26
C ASP A 87 -0.77 -11.29 33.18
N VAL A 88 0.42 -10.88 33.67
CA VAL A 88 1.20 -11.65 34.65
C VAL A 88 1.42 -10.88 35.96
N ALA A 89 0.39 -10.32 36.53
CA ALA A 89 0.45 -9.77 37.87
C ALA A 89 -0.80 -10.15 38.66
N ASP A 90 -0.95 -11.39 39.12
CA ASP A 90 -1.41 -11.75 40.46
C ASP A 90 -1.46 -13.27 40.70
N THR A 91 -0.27 -13.90 40.94
CA THR A 91 -0.21 -15.09 41.81
C THR A 91 1.15 -15.11 42.51
N GLN A 92 1.28 -14.35 43.57
CA GLN A 92 2.31 -14.62 44.58
C GLN A 92 1.86 -15.82 45.41
N ASP A 93 2.45 -16.99 45.15
CA ASP A 93 2.68 -17.95 46.23
C ASP A 93 4.09 -18.56 46.04
N GLY A 94 4.86 -18.39 47.11
CA GLY A 94 6.27 -18.69 47.11
C GLY A 94 6.57 -20.18 47.23
N THR A 95 7.46 -20.67 46.41
CA THR A 95 8.46 -21.70 46.79
C THR A 95 9.67 -21.54 45.86
N GLN A 96 10.81 -21.23 46.45
CA GLN A 96 12.14 -21.31 45.79
C GLN A 96 12.45 -22.78 45.49
N ASP A 97 12.70 -23.09 44.24
CA ASP A 97 13.53 -24.22 43.86
C ASP A 97 14.40 -23.80 42.66
N ASP A 98 15.74 -23.85 42.90
CA ASP A 98 16.77 -23.59 41.91
C ASP A 98 16.68 -24.63 40.79
N ALA A 99 16.11 -24.28 39.66
CA ALA A 99 16.33 -24.97 38.41
C ALA A 99 16.60 -23.92 37.35
N GLN A 100 17.80 -23.95 36.83
CA GLN A 100 18.29 -23.22 35.68
C GLN A 100 17.42 -23.61 34.47
N SER A 101 16.31 -22.88 34.27
CA SER A 101 15.51 -22.95 33.05
C SER A 101 16.10 -21.91 32.10
N ASP A 102 16.63 -22.39 30.96
CA ASP A 102 16.78 -21.56 29.77
C ASP A 102 15.39 -20.97 29.46
N ALA A 103 15.09 -19.83 30.08
CA ALA A 103 13.96 -19.02 29.72
C ALA A 103 14.26 -18.51 28.30
N ALA A 104 13.57 -19.07 27.33
CA ALA A 104 13.33 -18.35 26.08
C ALA A 104 12.67 -17.03 26.50
N GLU A 105 13.44 -15.95 26.54
CA GLU A 105 12.91 -14.60 26.56
C GLU A 105 11.94 -14.56 25.39
N SER A 106 10.64 -14.38 25.65
CA SER A 106 9.69 -14.02 24.61
C SER A 106 10.21 -12.71 24.02
N GLN A 107 10.81 -12.76 22.84
CA GLN A 107 11.25 -11.55 22.16
C GLN A 107 9.98 -10.76 21.88
N ALA A 108 9.87 -9.60 22.49
CA ALA A 108 8.85 -8.64 22.14
C ALA A 108 8.91 -8.39 20.62
N GLY A 109 7.78 -8.37 19.95
CA GLY A 109 7.71 -8.18 18.50
C GLY A 109 8.37 -6.87 18.08
N GLU A 110 9.05 -6.87 16.93
CA GLU A 110 9.55 -5.64 16.29
C GLU A 110 8.57 -5.16 15.22
N TRP A 111 7.38 -4.80 15.69
CA TRP A 111 6.28 -4.38 14.82
C TRP A 111 6.51 -3.02 14.17
N LYS A 112 6.08 -2.92 12.91
CA LYS A 112 5.97 -1.67 12.15
C LYS A 112 4.61 -1.59 11.48
N ILE A 113 4.18 -0.35 11.21
CA ILE A 113 2.90 -0.05 10.55
C ILE A 113 3.09 0.97 9.44
N GLY A 114 2.38 0.79 8.33
CA GLY A 114 2.33 1.74 7.22
C GLY A 114 3.64 1.87 6.45
N LEU A 115 4.55 0.92 6.61
CA LEU A 115 5.81 0.79 5.90
C LEU A 115 5.85 -0.56 5.20
N ALA A 116 6.57 -0.66 4.10
CA ALA A 116 6.92 -1.92 3.48
C ALA A 116 8.04 -2.61 4.29
N GLU A 117 7.97 -3.93 4.42
CA GLU A 117 9.06 -4.71 4.99
C GLU A 117 10.28 -4.74 4.03
N PHE A 118 11.41 -5.30 4.49
CA PHE A 118 12.68 -5.23 3.78
C PHE A 118 12.64 -5.90 2.39
N ALA A 119 12.09 -7.12 2.29
CA ALA A 119 12.06 -7.86 1.03
C ALA A 119 11.15 -7.19 -0.02
N ALA A 120 10.04 -6.59 0.40
CA ALA A 120 9.17 -5.82 -0.49
C ALA A 120 9.91 -4.64 -1.13
N GLY A 121 10.77 -3.95 -0.37
CA GLY A 121 11.57 -2.84 -0.90
C GLY A 121 12.70 -3.30 -1.82
N GLU A 122 13.45 -4.32 -1.45
CA GLU A 122 14.66 -4.75 -2.16
C GLU A 122 14.38 -5.67 -3.35
N GLU A 123 13.34 -6.53 -3.24
CA GLU A 123 13.03 -7.55 -4.24
C GLU A 123 11.87 -7.14 -5.17
N MET A 124 10.93 -6.33 -4.67
CA MET A 124 9.67 -6.05 -5.37
C MET A 124 9.49 -4.58 -5.74
N ASP A 125 10.46 -3.72 -5.39
CA ASP A 125 10.42 -2.26 -5.61
C ASP A 125 9.16 -1.60 -5.01
N ARG A 126 8.62 -2.20 -3.94
CA ARG A 126 7.45 -1.69 -3.21
C ARG A 126 7.91 -1.05 -1.90
N TYR A 127 7.68 0.26 -1.78
CA TYR A 127 8.05 1.05 -0.59
C TYR A 127 6.85 1.55 0.19
N ASP A 128 5.65 1.46 -0.39
CA ASP A 128 4.40 1.86 0.26
C ASP A 128 3.89 0.76 1.18
N GLY A 129 3.43 1.14 2.36
CA GLY A 129 2.82 0.24 3.33
C GLY A 129 1.39 0.65 3.71
N PHE A 130 0.81 1.65 3.03
CA PHE A 130 -0.62 1.97 3.16
C PHE A 130 -1.17 2.64 1.89
N TRP A 131 -2.46 2.46 1.64
CA TRP A 131 -3.15 2.88 0.41
C TRP A 131 -4.54 3.39 0.73
N TRP A 132 -4.83 4.61 0.30
CA TRP A 132 -6.17 5.18 0.34
C TRP A 132 -7.09 4.49 -0.65
N SER A 133 -8.36 4.28 -0.26
CA SER A 133 -9.40 4.01 -1.25
C SER A 133 -9.64 5.25 -2.13
N PRO A 134 -9.99 5.08 -3.41
CA PRO A 134 -10.25 6.21 -4.31
C PRO A 134 -11.35 7.15 -3.84
N ASP A 135 -12.30 6.67 -3.03
CA ASP A 135 -13.40 7.44 -2.43
C ASP A 135 -13.06 8.03 -1.04
N SER A 136 -11.83 7.84 -0.57
CA SER A 136 -11.32 8.34 0.72
C SER A 136 -12.01 7.78 1.97
N LYS A 137 -12.79 6.69 1.85
CA LYS A 137 -13.51 6.09 2.99
C LYS A 137 -12.77 4.98 3.70
N TYR A 138 -11.79 4.39 3.03
CA TYR A 138 -11.02 3.27 3.53
C TYR A 138 -9.53 3.51 3.35
N VAL A 139 -8.76 2.83 4.19
CA VAL A 139 -7.31 2.68 4.03
C VAL A 139 -6.95 1.21 4.18
N LEU A 140 -6.20 0.67 3.22
CA LEU A 140 -5.44 -0.55 3.43
C LEU A 140 -4.12 -0.17 4.07
N PHE A 141 -3.66 -0.90 5.09
CA PHE A 141 -2.34 -0.71 5.64
C PHE A 141 -1.70 -2.02 6.06
N GLU A 142 -0.38 -2.07 5.89
CA GLU A 142 0.47 -3.17 6.30
C GLU A 142 0.96 -2.96 7.73
N THR A 143 0.96 -4.05 8.50
CA THR A 143 1.77 -4.20 9.70
C THR A 143 2.67 -5.41 9.50
N PHE A 144 3.90 -5.35 10.03
CA PHE A 144 4.79 -6.50 9.99
C PHE A 144 5.62 -6.61 11.25
N ASP A 145 5.94 -7.85 11.64
CA ASP A 145 6.89 -8.17 12.70
C ASP A 145 8.20 -8.70 12.11
N ALA A 146 9.27 -7.94 12.29
CA ALA A 146 10.61 -8.31 11.85
C ALA A 146 11.42 -9.06 12.92
N SER A 147 10.85 -9.37 14.10
CA SER A 147 11.58 -10.01 15.21
C SER A 147 12.16 -11.38 14.84
N HIS A 148 11.51 -12.09 13.92
CA HIS A 148 11.95 -13.42 13.45
C HIS A 148 13.09 -13.37 12.44
N GLU A 149 13.36 -12.22 11.84
CA GLU A 149 14.49 -12.06 10.92
C GLU A 149 15.82 -12.02 11.66
N GLN A 150 16.87 -12.49 11.00
CA GLN A 150 18.21 -12.43 11.56
C GLN A 150 18.73 -11.00 11.61
N THR A 151 19.45 -10.67 12.69
CA THR A 151 20.13 -9.39 12.81
C THR A 151 21.44 -9.42 12.01
N TRP A 152 21.57 -8.49 11.08
CA TRP A 152 22.79 -8.21 10.34
C TRP A 152 23.47 -6.95 10.86
N TYR A 153 24.81 -6.98 10.96
CA TYR A 153 25.57 -5.83 11.46
C TYR A 153 26.39 -5.20 10.35
N ILE A 154 26.13 -3.91 10.07
CA ILE A 154 26.80 -3.14 9.04
C ILE A 154 27.75 -2.16 9.71
N ALA A 155 29.07 -2.37 9.51
CA ALA A 155 30.11 -1.45 10.00
C ALA A 155 30.37 -0.35 8.96
N ASP A 156 30.65 0.86 9.45
CA ASP A 156 31.10 1.97 8.59
C ASP A 156 32.61 1.77 8.27
N PRO A 157 32.98 1.40 7.02
CA PRO A 157 34.37 1.18 6.68
C PRO A 157 35.21 2.47 6.70
N ALA A 158 34.58 3.64 6.64
CA ALA A 158 35.23 4.93 6.70
C ALA A 158 35.54 5.37 8.15
N ASP A 159 34.79 4.85 9.12
CA ASP A 159 34.99 5.14 10.54
C ASP A 159 34.80 3.90 11.41
N PRO A 160 35.83 3.05 11.54
CA PRO A 160 35.74 1.80 12.30
C PRO A 160 35.56 2.00 13.81
N THR A 161 35.60 3.23 14.31
CA THR A 161 35.33 3.52 15.73
C THR A 161 33.84 3.63 16.04
N LYS A 162 32.98 3.77 15.03
CA LYS A 162 31.53 3.74 15.21
C LYS A 162 31.04 2.31 15.46
N PRO A 163 30.04 2.14 16.34
CA PRO A 163 29.36 0.87 16.48
C PRO A 163 28.75 0.43 15.14
N ALA A 164 28.80 -0.86 14.85
CA ALA A 164 28.07 -1.40 13.71
C ALA A 164 26.57 -1.19 13.88
N GLN A 165 25.89 -0.84 12.80
CA GLN A 165 24.43 -0.68 12.80
C GLN A 165 23.78 -2.05 12.67
N ALA A 166 22.90 -2.38 13.61
CA ALA A 166 22.06 -3.56 13.53
C ALA A 166 20.90 -3.32 12.55
N ARG A 167 20.65 -4.29 11.68
CA ARG A 167 19.54 -4.31 10.72
C ARG A 167 18.93 -5.69 10.70
N ARG A 168 17.61 -5.77 10.64
CA ARG A 168 16.92 -7.02 10.32
C ARG A 168 17.12 -7.31 8.84
N TYR A 169 17.35 -8.57 8.50
CA TYR A 169 17.61 -8.99 7.13
C TYR A 169 17.19 -10.46 6.92
N PRO A 170 16.22 -10.73 6.04
CA PRO A 170 15.75 -12.08 5.76
C PRO A 170 16.73 -12.81 4.83
N GLN A 171 17.78 -13.38 5.42
CA GLN A 171 18.74 -14.17 4.65
C GLN A 171 18.09 -15.39 4.01
N ALA A 172 18.66 -15.87 2.91
CA ALA A 172 18.21 -17.11 2.29
C ALA A 172 18.14 -18.25 3.31
N MET A 173 17.03 -18.99 3.32
CA MET A 173 16.71 -20.09 4.24
C MET A 173 16.52 -19.69 5.73
N THR A 174 16.34 -18.41 6.02
CA THR A 174 15.91 -17.93 7.34
C THR A 174 14.47 -17.42 7.30
N ALA A 175 13.91 -17.02 8.43
CA ALA A 175 12.58 -16.45 8.48
C ALA A 175 12.50 -15.10 7.75
N ASN A 176 11.36 -14.80 7.17
CA ASN A 176 10.95 -13.47 6.72
C ASN A 176 10.25 -12.72 7.85
N ALA A 177 9.96 -11.44 7.65
CA ALA A 177 9.01 -10.71 8.45
C ALA A 177 7.60 -11.35 8.34
N ASP A 178 6.83 -11.32 9.41
CA ASP A 178 5.43 -11.75 9.40
C ASP A 178 4.56 -10.56 9.00
N VAL A 179 4.02 -10.60 7.77
CA VAL A 179 3.28 -9.50 7.14
C VAL A 179 1.78 -9.69 7.31
N HIS A 180 1.10 -8.66 7.75
CA HIS A 180 -0.36 -8.57 7.87
C HIS A 180 -0.88 -7.36 7.12
N LEU A 181 -2.10 -7.47 6.60
CA LEU A 181 -2.79 -6.36 5.94
C LEU A 181 -4.14 -6.13 6.62
N THR A 182 -4.48 -4.87 6.84
CA THR A 182 -5.75 -4.47 7.45
C THR A 182 -6.49 -3.51 6.53
N LEU A 183 -7.76 -3.78 6.30
CA LEU A 183 -8.70 -2.85 5.69
C LEU A 183 -9.39 -2.07 6.81
N LEU A 184 -9.18 -0.77 6.86
CA LEU A 184 -9.79 0.14 7.84
C LEU A 184 -10.84 1.00 7.17
N GLU A 185 -12.09 0.89 7.60
CA GLU A 185 -13.14 1.86 7.29
C GLU A 185 -12.95 3.08 8.18
N LEU A 186 -12.87 4.28 7.57
CA LEU A 186 -12.62 5.53 8.27
C LEU A 186 -13.92 6.22 8.65
N GLY A 187 -14.05 6.61 9.90
CA GLY A 187 -15.18 7.40 10.40
C GLY A 187 -14.76 8.85 10.63
N TYR A 188 -15.43 9.76 9.92
CA TYR A 188 -15.27 11.20 10.08
C TYR A 188 -16.60 11.83 10.48
N ASP A 189 -16.55 12.82 11.35
CA ASP A 189 -17.72 13.59 11.73
C ASP A 189 -18.16 14.58 10.61
N THR A 190 -19.19 15.38 10.88
CA THR A 190 -19.72 16.36 9.93
C THR A 190 -18.73 17.48 9.62
N ASP A 191 -17.81 17.76 10.50
CA ASP A 191 -16.78 18.78 10.35
C ASP A 191 -15.52 18.20 9.69
N GLY A 192 -15.41 16.87 9.61
CA GLY A 192 -14.34 16.13 8.96
C GLY A 192 -13.27 15.61 9.92
N CYS A 193 -13.45 15.77 11.23
CA CYS A 193 -12.52 15.22 12.21
C CYS A 193 -12.66 13.69 12.30
N TYR A 194 -11.52 12.99 12.36
CA TYR A 194 -11.51 11.55 12.55
C TYR A 194 -11.98 11.20 13.97
N TYR A 195 -12.99 10.36 14.09
CA TYR A 195 -13.51 9.91 15.40
C TYR A 195 -13.36 8.41 15.65
N GLY A 196 -12.90 7.65 14.66
CA GLY A 196 -12.69 6.21 14.78
C GLY A 196 -12.90 5.48 13.48
N GLY A 197 -12.75 4.16 13.51
CA GLY A 197 -12.91 3.32 12.34
C GLY A 197 -13.18 1.87 12.70
N ILE A 198 -13.49 1.06 11.70
CA ILE A 198 -13.68 -0.38 11.82
C ILE A 198 -12.59 -1.08 11.03
N ALA A 199 -11.79 -1.88 11.74
CA ALA A 199 -10.68 -2.63 11.16
C ALA A 199 -11.11 -4.06 10.82
N HIS A 200 -10.75 -4.51 9.62
CA HIS A 200 -10.97 -5.87 9.14
C HIS A 200 -9.63 -6.46 8.69
N ASN A 201 -9.28 -7.62 9.20
CA ASN A 201 -8.10 -8.33 8.76
C ASN A 201 -8.29 -8.78 7.30
N VAL A 202 -7.27 -8.58 6.48
CA VAL A 202 -7.26 -9.10 5.11
C VAL A 202 -6.53 -10.44 5.12
N GLU A 203 -7.25 -11.51 4.77
CA GLU A 203 -6.76 -12.87 4.89
C GLU A 203 -6.37 -13.45 3.52
N TRP A 204 -5.16 -14.00 3.43
CA TRP A 204 -4.72 -14.82 2.29
C TRP A 204 -3.86 -15.98 2.80
N ASP A 205 -3.50 -16.91 1.95
CA ASP A 205 -2.61 -18.02 2.28
C ASP A 205 -1.15 -17.52 2.44
N ARG A 206 -0.84 -16.91 3.61
CA ARG A 206 0.50 -16.39 3.93
C ARG A 206 1.55 -17.48 4.13
N GLU A 207 1.15 -18.74 4.32
CA GLU A 207 2.07 -19.86 4.41
C GLU A 207 2.65 -20.21 3.04
N SER A 208 1.82 -20.19 2.00
CA SER A 208 2.25 -20.48 0.63
C SER A 208 2.76 -19.24 -0.11
N TYR A 209 2.21 -18.07 0.19
CA TYR A 209 2.52 -16.78 -0.46
C TYR A 209 2.94 -15.76 0.60
N GLU A 210 4.21 -15.84 1.00
CA GLU A 210 4.77 -15.03 2.10
C GLU A 210 4.85 -13.53 1.78
N TYR A 211 5.01 -13.19 0.49
CA TYR A 211 5.24 -11.82 0.06
C TYR A 211 3.98 -11.11 -0.42
N LEU A 212 3.72 -9.93 0.12
CA LEU A 212 2.82 -8.96 -0.50
C LEU A 212 3.62 -8.14 -1.51
N ALA A 213 3.54 -8.50 -2.80
CA ALA A 213 4.38 -7.91 -3.84
C ALA A 213 3.85 -6.56 -4.35
N ALA A 214 2.53 -6.43 -4.53
CA ALA A 214 1.91 -5.20 -4.99
C ALA A 214 0.50 -5.02 -4.44
N VAL A 215 0.08 -3.77 -4.32
CA VAL A 215 -1.30 -3.37 -4.01
C VAL A 215 -1.72 -2.29 -4.99
N SER A 216 -2.89 -2.44 -5.58
CA SER A 216 -3.51 -1.42 -6.42
C SER A 216 -4.98 -1.23 -6.08
N TRP A 217 -5.49 -0.02 -6.24
CA TRP A 217 -6.90 0.28 -5.98
C TRP A 217 -7.45 1.22 -7.04
N THR A 218 -8.30 0.69 -7.92
CA THR A 218 -8.96 1.44 -8.99
C THR A 218 -10.33 1.93 -8.53
N GLU A 219 -10.69 3.16 -8.89
CA GLU A 219 -11.99 3.75 -8.54
C GLU A 219 -13.15 2.86 -9.01
N GLY A 220 -14.11 2.60 -8.10
CA GLY A 220 -15.29 1.78 -8.37
C GLY A 220 -15.05 0.27 -8.32
N HIS A 221 -13.85 -0.18 -7.98
CA HIS A 221 -13.48 -1.60 -7.89
C HIS A 221 -12.89 -1.96 -6.53
N GLU A 222 -12.89 -3.26 -6.22
CA GLU A 222 -12.20 -3.82 -5.06
C GLU A 222 -10.68 -3.62 -5.20
N PRO A 223 -9.94 -3.42 -4.11
CA PRO A 223 -8.48 -3.38 -4.19
C PRO A 223 -7.91 -4.74 -4.60
N LEU A 224 -6.83 -4.70 -5.36
CA LEU A 224 -6.09 -5.87 -5.82
C LEU A 224 -4.80 -6.03 -5.01
N LEU A 225 -4.51 -7.27 -4.65
CA LEU A 225 -3.23 -7.69 -4.09
C LEU A 225 -2.53 -8.61 -5.09
N LEU A 226 -1.22 -8.48 -5.21
CA LEU A 226 -0.34 -9.48 -5.79
C LEU A 226 0.46 -10.09 -4.66
N VAL A 227 0.27 -11.37 -4.41
CA VAL A 227 1.01 -12.13 -3.40
C VAL A 227 1.89 -13.17 -4.06
N GLN A 228 3.09 -13.40 -3.52
CA GLN A 228 4.10 -14.22 -4.18
C GLN A 228 4.73 -15.21 -3.19
N ASP A 229 5.05 -16.43 -3.67
CA ASP A 229 5.83 -17.38 -2.89
C ASP A 229 7.28 -16.93 -2.71
N ARG A 230 7.97 -17.49 -1.74
CA ARG A 230 9.36 -17.11 -1.41
C ARG A 230 10.34 -17.36 -2.55
N LEU A 231 10.07 -18.35 -3.38
CA LEU A 231 10.91 -18.65 -4.55
C LEU A 231 10.60 -17.75 -5.74
N GLN A 232 9.54 -16.94 -5.62
CA GLN A 232 9.04 -16.06 -6.69
C GLN A 232 8.73 -16.83 -7.99
N GLN A 233 8.25 -18.07 -7.83
CA GLN A 233 7.85 -18.95 -8.91
C GLN A 233 6.34 -19.08 -9.05
N HIS A 234 5.59 -18.69 -8.01
CA HIS A 234 4.14 -18.70 -7.97
C HIS A 234 3.62 -17.39 -7.42
N ASP A 235 2.59 -16.85 -8.03
CA ASP A 235 1.86 -15.72 -7.52
C ASP A 235 0.34 -15.89 -7.64
N GLN A 236 -0.38 -15.09 -6.88
CA GLN A 236 -1.83 -14.94 -6.98
C GLN A 236 -2.21 -13.47 -7.03
N VAL A 237 -3.15 -13.16 -7.92
CA VAL A 237 -3.86 -11.89 -7.93
C VAL A 237 -5.15 -12.07 -7.14
N LEU A 238 -5.31 -11.31 -6.07
CA LEU A 238 -6.46 -11.38 -5.18
C LEU A 238 -7.27 -10.09 -5.25
N ALA A 239 -8.60 -10.19 -5.23
CA ALA A 239 -9.46 -9.06 -4.92
C ALA A 239 -9.85 -9.11 -3.45
N VAL A 240 -9.84 -7.97 -2.76
CA VAL A 240 -10.24 -7.84 -1.36
C VAL A 240 -11.66 -7.30 -1.30
N HIS A 241 -12.57 -8.01 -0.63
CA HIS A 241 -13.92 -7.53 -0.44
C HIS A 241 -13.95 -6.37 0.55
N VAL A 242 -14.54 -5.23 0.14
CA VAL A 242 -14.60 -4.00 0.96
C VAL A 242 -15.91 -3.93 1.76
N GLY A 243 -16.98 -4.54 1.25
CA GLY A 243 -18.31 -4.43 1.83
C GLY A 243 -18.99 -3.07 1.58
N GLU A 244 -20.17 -2.90 2.16
CA GLU A 244 -20.86 -1.62 2.18
C GLU A 244 -20.39 -0.80 3.40
N PRO A 245 -20.21 0.53 3.28
CA PRO A 245 -19.81 1.35 4.40
C PRO A 245 -20.81 1.23 5.56
N ILE A 246 -20.28 0.93 6.76
CA ILE A 246 -21.06 0.70 7.97
C ILE A 246 -21.17 1.97 8.81
N VAL A 247 -20.14 2.83 8.74
CA VAL A 247 -20.03 4.00 9.61
C VAL A 247 -20.96 5.09 9.11
N THR A 248 -22.22 5.02 9.55
CA THR A 248 -23.18 6.13 9.44
C THR A 248 -23.34 6.74 10.81
N MET A 249 -22.99 8.02 10.98
CA MET A 249 -23.30 8.76 12.19
C MET A 249 -24.83 8.87 12.32
N SER A 250 -25.38 8.23 13.34
CA SER A 250 -26.70 8.59 13.84
C SER A 250 -26.52 9.47 15.07
N ALA A 251 -27.20 10.62 15.09
CA ALA A 251 -27.23 11.42 16.32
C ALA A 251 -27.69 10.55 17.49
N PRO A 252 -27.09 10.69 18.68
CA PRO A 252 -27.42 9.87 19.84
C PRO A 252 -28.91 10.07 20.19
N GLU A 253 -29.66 8.95 20.28
CA GLU A 253 -31.07 9.01 20.69
C GLU A 253 -31.23 9.36 22.20
N ASN A 254 -30.17 9.18 23.02
CA ASN A 254 -30.14 9.57 24.41
C ASN A 254 -28.71 9.90 24.83
N GLY A 255 -28.44 11.15 25.17
CA GLY A 255 -27.17 11.55 25.77
C GLY A 255 -26.91 10.80 27.07
N PHE A 256 -25.77 10.16 27.22
CA PHE A 256 -25.23 9.71 28.49
C PHE A 256 -24.47 10.87 29.12
N THR A 257 -24.66 11.05 30.43
CA THR A 257 -23.79 11.92 31.21
C THR A 257 -22.78 11.05 31.95
N ASP A 258 -21.53 11.45 31.93
CA ASP A 258 -20.47 10.82 32.70
C ASP A 258 -20.62 11.13 34.21
N GLU A 259 -19.71 10.60 35.05
CA GLU A 259 -19.77 10.73 36.49
C GLU A 259 -19.68 12.18 36.99
N ASP A 260 -19.19 13.11 36.18
CA ASP A 260 -19.05 14.54 36.47
C ASP A 260 -20.22 15.37 35.93
N GLY A 261 -21.15 14.77 35.20
CA GLY A 261 -22.36 15.41 34.67
C GLY A 261 -22.18 16.03 33.27
N SER A 262 -21.07 15.77 32.60
CA SER A 262 -20.86 16.17 31.21
C SER A 262 -21.65 15.27 30.26
N GLU A 263 -22.28 15.85 29.22
CA GLU A 263 -22.93 15.08 28.16
C GLU A 263 -21.88 14.36 27.34
N VAL A 264 -21.92 13.02 27.32
CA VAL A 264 -21.08 12.19 26.46
C VAL A 264 -21.86 11.84 25.20
N GLU A 265 -21.37 12.25 24.06
CA GLU A 265 -21.91 11.83 22.77
C GLU A 265 -21.58 10.35 22.54
N THR A 266 -22.62 9.51 22.52
CA THR A 266 -22.45 8.08 22.24
C THR A 266 -22.91 7.77 20.82
N PHE A 267 -22.06 7.11 20.05
CA PHE A 267 -22.38 6.64 18.71
C PHE A 267 -22.72 5.16 18.74
N SER A 268 -23.79 4.76 18.07
CA SER A 268 -24.13 3.36 17.86
C SER A 268 -23.71 2.96 16.45
N ILE A 269 -22.80 2.00 16.35
CA ILE A 269 -22.44 1.39 15.06
C ILE A 269 -23.18 0.06 14.98
N ALA A 270 -24.09 -0.07 14.01
CA ALA A 270 -24.70 -1.35 13.69
C ALA A 270 -23.82 -2.09 12.69
N ILE A 271 -23.07 -3.09 13.16
CA ILE A 271 -22.26 -3.95 12.26
C ILE A 271 -23.22 -4.90 11.55
N PRO A 272 -23.29 -4.94 10.21
CA PRO A 272 -24.12 -5.89 9.48
C PRO A 272 -23.69 -7.33 9.76
N GLU A 273 -24.66 -8.26 9.70
CA GLU A 273 -24.34 -9.67 9.63
C GLU A 273 -24.00 -10.01 8.17
N TYR A 274 -22.76 -10.43 7.92
CA TYR A 274 -22.30 -10.89 6.62
C TYR A 274 -22.52 -12.37 6.42
N ALA A 275 -22.80 -12.81 5.20
CA ALA A 275 -22.74 -14.21 4.84
C ALA A 275 -21.25 -14.67 4.85
N PRO A 276 -20.98 -15.96 5.16
CA PRO A 276 -19.61 -16.46 5.15
C PRO A 276 -18.91 -16.23 3.81
N GLY A 277 -17.77 -15.53 3.85
CA GLY A 277 -16.98 -15.16 2.66
C GLY A 277 -17.41 -13.83 2.01
N GLU A 278 -18.36 -13.10 2.61
CA GLU A 278 -18.78 -11.75 2.21
C GLU A 278 -18.39 -10.71 3.27
N GLU A 279 -17.62 -11.09 4.27
CA GLU A 279 -17.09 -10.17 5.27
C GLU A 279 -16.03 -9.25 4.64
N PRO A 280 -16.00 -7.95 5.00
CA PRO A 280 -14.90 -7.08 4.58
C PRO A 280 -13.54 -7.64 4.98
N GLY A 281 -12.55 -7.55 4.08
CA GLY A 281 -11.23 -8.16 4.27
C GLY A 281 -11.09 -9.57 3.72
N THR A 282 -12.20 -10.26 3.35
CA THR A 282 -12.09 -11.56 2.67
C THR A 282 -11.48 -11.39 1.28
N THR A 283 -10.71 -12.39 0.84
CA THR A 283 -10.06 -12.35 -0.47
C THR A 283 -10.61 -13.38 -1.42
N ARG A 284 -10.55 -13.08 -2.70
CA ARG A 284 -10.94 -13.95 -3.79
C ARG A 284 -9.84 -14.00 -4.84
N VAL A 285 -9.34 -15.21 -5.14
CA VAL A 285 -8.34 -15.41 -6.20
C VAL A 285 -8.96 -15.11 -7.56
N LEU A 286 -8.33 -14.23 -8.33
CA LEU A 286 -8.72 -13.85 -9.69
C LEU A 286 -7.88 -14.56 -10.74
N GLU A 287 -6.57 -14.52 -10.59
CA GLU A 287 -5.61 -15.20 -11.46
C GLU A 287 -4.48 -15.81 -10.62
N GLU A 288 -3.88 -16.89 -11.14
CA GLU A 288 -2.69 -17.54 -10.59
C GLU A 288 -1.67 -17.70 -11.70
N HIS A 289 -0.41 -17.37 -11.41
CA HIS A 289 0.67 -17.54 -12.36
C HIS A 289 1.76 -18.41 -11.78
N SER A 290 2.49 -19.08 -12.68
CA SER A 290 3.64 -19.89 -12.30
C SER A 290 4.72 -19.87 -13.38
N ASN A 291 5.97 -19.94 -12.93
CA ASN A 291 7.13 -20.05 -13.82
C ASN A 291 8.19 -20.91 -13.13
N ASP A 292 8.68 -21.92 -13.81
CA ASP A 292 9.72 -22.83 -13.26
C ASP A 292 11.05 -22.11 -12.92
N CYS A 293 11.26 -20.91 -13.46
CA CYS A 293 12.46 -20.11 -13.23
C CYS A 293 12.19 -18.94 -12.28
N TRP A 294 11.34 -18.00 -12.71
CA TRP A 294 11.12 -16.73 -12.04
C TRP A 294 9.90 -16.00 -12.60
N LEU A 295 9.09 -15.40 -11.74
CA LEU A 295 8.04 -14.45 -12.09
C LEU A 295 8.58 -13.04 -11.90
N ASP A 296 8.84 -12.34 -13.01
CA ASP A 296 9.31 -10.96 -13.02
C ASP A 296 8.11 -10.02 -12.84
N LEU A 297 8.21 -9.07 -11.92
CA LEU A 297 7.15 -8.13 -11.62
C LEU A 297 7.15 -6.97 -12.62
N ILE A 298 5.97 -6.49 -12.99
CA ILE A 298 5.80 -5.28 -13.80
C ILE A 298 5.10 -4.23 -12.94
N ALA A 299 5.80 -3.14 -12.63
CA ALA A 299 5.25 -2.04 -11.85
C ALA A 299 3.94 -1.53 -12.50
N GLY A 300 2.93 -1.21 -11.65
CA GLY A 300 1.61 -0.80 -12.11
C GLY A 300 0.68 -1.97 -12.50
N THR A 301 1.06 -3.21 -12.20
CA THR A 301 0.20 -4.39 -12.29
C THR A 301 0.16 -5.14 -10.95
N PRO A 302 -0.96 -5.86 -10.63
CA PRO A 302 -2.22 -5.93 -11.36
C PRO A 302 -3.00 -4.61 -11.30
N ALA A 303 -3.89 -4.36 -12.25
CA ALA A 303 -4.77 -3.19 -12.25
C ALA A 303 -6.12 -3.51 -12.89
N TYR A 304 -7.20 -2.89 -12.40
CA TYR A 304 -8.45 -2.88 -13.14
C TYR A 304 -8.49 -1.76 -14.17
N THR A 305 -9.12 -2.02 -15.32
CA THR A 305 -9.64 -0.95 -16.16
C THR A 305 -10.87 -0.32 -15.48
N PRO A 306 -11.24 0.94 -15.78
CA PRO A 306 -12.47 1.52 -15.24
C PRO A 306 -13.75 0.70 -15.50
N ASP A 307 -13.81 -0.08 -16.61
CA ASP A 307 -14.91 -0.99 -16.94
C ASP A 307 -14.78 -2.39 -16.29
N GLY A 308 -13.76 -2.63 -15.44
CA GLY A 308 -13.63 -3.80 -14.57
C GLY A 308 -12.91 -4.99 -15.19
N ARG A 309 -12.17 -4.82 -16.29
CA ARG A 309 -11.29 -5.88 -16.82
C ARG A 309 -9.97 -5.89 -16.07
N LEU A 310 -9.44 -7.07 -15.83
CA LEU A 310 -8.21 -7.26 -15.10
C LEU A 310 -6.99 -7.23 -16.05
N VAL A 311 -6.04 -6.34 -15.78
CA VAL A 311 -4.75 -6.24 -16.48
C VAL A 311 -3.66 -6.80 -15.57
N CYS A 312 -2.96 -7.85 -16.04
CA CYS A 312 -1.88 -8.51 -15.30
C CYS A 312 -0.58 -8.57 -16.10
N ALA A 313 0.51 -8.77 -15.39
CA ALA A 313 1.79 -9.14 -15.96
C ALA A 313 1.78 -10.59 -16.45
N MET A 314 2.54 -10.86 -17.51
CA MET A 314 2.79 -12.20 -18.03
C MET A 314 4.26 -12.33 -18.44
N ASN A 315 4.95 -13.29 -17.87
CA ASN A 315 6.30 -13.66 -18.34
C ASN A 315 6.17 -14.67 -19.49
N ASP A 316 6.26 -14.21 -20.75
CA ASP A 316 6.16 -15.05 -21.94
C ASP A 316 7.52 -15.73 -22.20
N MET A 317 7.69 -16.95 -21.68
CA MET A 317 8.93 -17.73 -21.79
C MET A 317 9.27 -18.12 -23.23
N ASP A 318 8.27 -18.24 -24.11
CA ASP A 318 8.49 -18.56 -25.53
C ASP A 318 9.05 -17.36 -26.30
N ALA A 319 8.66 -16.16 -25.91
CA ALA A 319 9.10 -14.92 -26.55
C ALA A 319 10.28 -14.26 -25.81
N ASP A 320 10.63 -14.74 -24.62
CA ASP A 320 11.61 -14.13 -23.72
C ASP A 320 11.31 -12.64 -23.46
N THR A 321 10.03 -12.35 -23.18
CA THR A 321 9.54 -10.98 -22.95
C THR A 321 8.47 -10.93 -21.88
N ASN A 322 8.49 -9.85 -21.09
CA ASN A 322 7.38 -9.51 -20.18
C ASN A 322 6.28 -8.83 -20.97
N ARG A 323 5.09 -9.38 -20.89
CA ARG A 323 3.90 -8.94 -21.62
C ARG A 323 2.78 -8.61 -20.66
N LEU A 324 1.70 -8.03 -21.19
CA LEU A 324 0.46 -7.79 -20.44
C LEU A 324 -0.66 -8.67 -20.97
N THR A 325 -1.48 -9.13 -20.06
CA THR A 325 -2.77 -9.79 -20.30
C THR A 325 -3.91 -8.86 -19.94
N VAL A 326 -5.06 -9.08 -20.55
CA VAL A 326 -6.35 -8.57 -20.09
C VAL A 326 -7.31 -9.77 -19.98
N ASP A 327 -7.88 -9.97 -18.78
CA ASP A 327 -8.68 -11.15 -18.46
C ASP A 327 -7.97 -12.45 -18.93
N GLY A 328 -6.68 -12.61 -18.57
CA GLY A 328 -5.84 -13.74 -18.93
C GLY A 328 -5.42 -13.83 -20.40
N THR A 329 -5.86 -12.89 -21.27
CA THR A 329 -5.53 -12.93 -22.69
C THR A 329 -4.39 -11.97 -23.02
N PRO A 330 -3.22 -12.46 -23.53
CA PRO A 330 -2.11 -11.60 -23.90
C PRO A 330 -2.48 -10.65 -25.04
N PHE A 331 -2.20 -9.34 -24.89
CA PHE A 331 -2.51 -8.34 -25.89
C PHE A 331 -1.31 -7.52 -26.38
N THR A 332 -0.22 -7.45 -25.60
CA THR A 332 1.01 -6.77 -26.08
C THR A 332 1.78 -7.67 -27.04
N PRO A 333 2.46 -7.11 -28.07
CA PRO A 333 3.26 -7.89 -29.03
C PRO A 333 4.44 -8.62 -28.37
N LYS A 334 4.80 -9.80 -28.88
CA LYS A 334 5.94 -10.61 -28.37
C LYS A 334 7.29 -9.90 -28.43
N GLY A 335 7.46 -8.94 -29.32
CA GLY A 335 8.71 -8.17 -29.45
C GLY A 335 8.79 -6.94 -28.55
N LEU A 336 7.83 -6.74 -27.65
CA LEU A 336 7.83 -5.68 -26.64
C LEU A 336 8.06 -6.26 -25.26
N GLN A 337 9.15 -5.85 -24.62
CA GLN A 337 9.41 -6.08 -23.22
C GLN A 337 8.74 -4.95 -22.42
N VAL A 338 7.64 -5.22 -21.74
CA VAL A 338 7.00 -4.24 -20.85
C VAL A 338 7.82 -4.11 -19.58
N ARG A 339 8.08 -2.88 -19.16
CA ARG A 339 8.84 -2.55 -17.95
C ARG A 339 7.97 -2.00 -16.84
N GLU A 340 6.97 -1.21 -17.22
CA GLU A 340 6.11 -0.51 -16.27
C GLU A 340 4.79 -0.16 -16.96
N VAL A 341 3.70 -0.22 -16.21
CA VAL A 341 2.39 0.30 -16.58
C VAL A 341 2.18 1.63 -15.87
N LEU A 342 1.98 2.70 -16.63
CA LEU A 342 1.83 4.06 -16.11
C LEU A 342 0.37 4.46 -15.95
N ASP A 343 -0.52 3.94 -16.79
CA ASP A 343 -1.95 4.26 -16.75
C ASP A 343 -2.76 3.18 -17.48
N VAL A 344 -3.96 2.91 -16.99
CA VAL A 344 -4.91 1.96 -17.56
C VAL A 344 -6.26 2.65 -17.74
N THR A 345 -6.78 2.61 -18.96
CA THR A 345 -8.11 3.12 -19.30
C THR A 345 -8.99 1.99 -19.86
N ASP A 346 -10.26 2.26 -20.16
CA ASP A 346 -11.13 1.25 -20.78
C ASP A 346 -10.63 0.75 -22.15
N ASN A 347 -9.82 1.52 -22.86
CA ASN A 347 -9.44 1.19 -24.21
C ASN A 347 -7.94 1.02 -24.41
N ASP A 348 -7.15 1.59 -23.53
CA ASP A 348 -5.70 1.73 -23.73
C ASP A 348 -4.93 1.48 -22.43
N VAL A 349 -3.73 0.96 -22.57
CA VAL A 349 -2.72 0.91 -21.50
C VAL A 349 -1.53 1.75 -21.93
N LEU A 350 -1.13 2.70 -21.08
CA LEU A 350 0.09 3.48 -21.22
C LEU A 350 1.22 2.76 -20.48
N CYS A 351 2.28 2.36 -21.17
CA CYS A 351 3.37 1.62 -20.57
C CYS A 351 4.75 2.02 -21.08
N VAL A 352 5.76 1.82 -20.25
CA VAL A 352 7.18 1.90 -20.61
C VAL A 352 7.59 0.54 -21.16
N VAL A 353 8.22 0.54 -22.32
CA VAL A 353 8.62 -0.69 -23.00
C VAL A 353 10.03 -0.62 -23.57
N GLN A 354 10.65 -1.78 -23.72
CA GLN A 354 11.85 -1.99 -24.49
C GLN A 354 11.50 -2.85 -25.71
N ARG A 355 11.92 -2.43 -26.89
CA ARG A 355 11.66 -3.15 -28.13
C ARG A 355 12.79 -4.12 -28.47
N THR A 356 12.44 -5.32 -28.89
CA THR A 356 13.37 -6.27 -29.54
C THR A 356 13.25 -6.13 -31.06
N PRO A 357 14.17 -5.46 -31.73
CA PRO A 357 14.04 -5.10 -33.16
C PRO A 357 13.89 -6.30 -34.11
N GLU A 358 14.47 -7.45 -33.75
CA GLU A 358 14.40 -8.69 -34.51
C GLU A 358 13.01 -9.31 -34.50
N LEU A 359 12.28 -9.16 -33.36
CA LEU A 359 10.93 -9.70 -33.19
C LEU A 359 9.85 -8.71 -33.61
N LEU A 360 10.13 -7.40 -33.46
CA LEU A 360 9.18 -6.34 -33.77
C LEU A 360 9.91 -5.20 -34.52
N PRO A 361 10.00 -5.25 -35.89
CA PRO A 361 10.55 -4.18 -36.71
C PRO A 361 9.81 -2.85 -36.48
N ALA A 362 10.53 -1.73 -36.61
CA ALA A 362 9.93 -0.40 -36.42
C ALA A 362 8.74 -0.10 -37.34
N ALA A 363 8.70 -0.73 -38.53
CA ALA A 363 7.61 -0.59 -39.50
C ALA A 363 6.28 -1.24 -39.00
N ASP A 364 6.36 -2.18 -38.08
CA ASP A 364 5.23 -2.96 -37.59
C ASP A 364 4.73 -2.44 -36.21
N LEU A 365 5.32 -1.34 -35.71
CA LEU A 365 4.84 -0.68 -34.50
C LEU A 365 3.51 0.01 -34.76
N PRO A 366 2.41 -0.41 -34.13
CA PRO A 366 1.09 0.14 -34.43
C PRO A 366 0.85 1.54 -33.86
N PHE A 367 1.83 2.16 -33.15
CA PHE A 367 1.58 3.33 -32.29
C PHE A 367 2.70 4.36 -32.28
N LEU A 368 2.41 5.53 -31.65
CA LEU A 368 3.32 6.63 -31.38
C LEU A 368 4.53 6.14 -30.55
N TRP A 369 5.63 5.87 -31.25
CA TRP A 369 6.91 5.62 -30.63
C TRP A 369 7.63 6.95 -30.41
N GLN A 370 7.93 7.28 -29.16
CA GLN A 370 8.83 8.38 -28.83
C GLN A 370 10.11 7.77 -28.25
N SER A 371 11.15 7.65 -29.05
CA SER A 371 12.46 7.20 -28.60
C SER A 371 13.19 8.36 -27.92
N ASN A 372 13.90 8.11 -26.82
CA ASN A 372 14.97 8.99 -26.37
C ASN A 372 16.13 8.90 -27.37
N ALA A 373 16.44 9.99 -28.05
CA ALA A 373 17.37 10.04 -29.15
C ALA A 373 18.85 9.80 -28.77
N ASP A 374 19.18 9.67 -27.51
CA ASP A 374 20.55 9.61 -26.98
C ASP A 374 21.03 8.20 -26.61
N ASP A 375 20.18 7.17 -26.68
CA ASP A 375 20.58 5.81 -26.38
C ASP A 375 20.61 4.94 -27.64
N HIS A 376 21.79 4.79 -28.20
CA HIS A 376 21.99 4.07 -29.46
C HIS A 376 21.83 2.54 -29.33
N ASP A 377 21.83 1.98 -28.12
CA ASP A 377 21.84 0.53 -27.91
C ASP A 377 20.58 -0.03 -27.23
N HIS A 378 19.72 0.81 -26.60
CA HIS A 378 18.50 0.36 -25.91
C HIS A 378 17.30 1.20 -26.33
N PHE A 379 16.40 0.59 -27.10
CA PHE A 379 15.17 1.24 -27.58
C PHE A 379 14.10 1.24 -26.49
N ASN A 380 14.28 2.04 -25.44
CA ASN A 380 13.25 2.30 -24.45
C ASN A 380 12.29 3.36 -24.98
N GLY A 381 11.00 3.15 -24.80
CA GLY A 381 9.99 4.10 -25.24
C GLY A 381 8.69 3.96 -24.44
N ILE A 382 7.86 5.00 -24.54
CA ILE A 382 6.51 4.99 -24.00
C ILE A 382 5.56 4.65 -25.14
N ILE A 383 4.70 3.67 -24.96
CA ILE A 383 3.66 3.32 -25.92
C ILE A 383 2.28 3.38 -25.27
N VAL A 384 1.29 3.65 -26.12
CA VAL A 384 -0.11 3.39 -25.78
C VAL A 384 -0.52 2.13 -26.53
N GLN A 385 -0.89 1.09 -25.81
CA GLN A 385 -1.33 -0.17 -26.35
C GLN A 385 -2.86 -0.29 -26.20
N ASN A 386 -3.58 -0.50 -27.31
CA ASN A 386 -5.02 -0.71 -27.24
C ASN A 386 -5.35 -2.05 -26.61
N LEU A 387 -6.32 -2.05 -25.71
CA LEU A 387 -6.91 -3.26 -25.16
C LEU A 387 -7.78 -3.96 -26.21
N PRO A 388 -7.79 -5.30 -26.26
CA PRO A 388 -8.66 -6.03 -27.16
C PRO A 388 -10.13 -5.78 -26.83
N VAL A 389 -10.92 -5.43 -27.85
CA VAL A 389 -12.37 -5.22 -27.72
C VAL A 389 -13.06 -6.58 -27.70
N LEU A 390 -13.73 -6.93 -26.62
CA LEU A 390 -14.43 -8.22 -26.43
C LEU A 390 -15.78 -8.31 -27.17
N SER A 391 -16.23 -7.35 -27.96
CA SER A 391 -17.38 -7.54 -28.86
C SER A 391 -17.53 -6.45 -29.91
N LYS A 392 -18.03 -6.87 -31.07
CA LYS A 392 -18.40 -6.14 -32.25
C LYS A 392 -19.10 -4.80 -31.96
N GLN A 393 -18.38 -3.69 -32.01
CA GLN A 393 -18.88 -2.44 -32.61
C GLN A 393 -17.70 -1.52 -32.88
N GLN A 394 -17.67 -0.99 -34.10
CA GLN A 394 -16.64 -0.07 -34.61
C GLN A 394 -16.54 1.13 -33.68
N SER A 395 -15.38 1.30 -33.02
CA SER A 395 -15.10 2.51 -32.28
C SER A 395 -14.29 3.47 -33.16
N TYR A 396 -14.79 4.69 -33.28
CA TYR A 396 -14.08 5.82 -33.85
C TYR A 396 -12.81 6.09 -33.05
N MET A 397 -11.68 6.21 -33.74
CA MET A 397 -10.41 6.69 -33.15
C MET A 397 -10.62 8.06 -32.50
N ARG A 398 -10.48 8.15 -31.21
CA ARG A 398 -10.30 9.41 -30.50
C ARG A 398 -8.81 9.57 -30.17
N HIS A 399 -8.14 10.45 -30.87
CA HIS A 399 -6.81 10.94 -30.50
C HIS A 399 -6.95 11.82 -29.25
N ARG A 400 -6.48 11.37 -28.12
CA ARG A 400 -6.20 12.24 -26.98
C ARG A 400 -4.70 12.53 -26.96
N PHE A 401 -4.38 13.78 -27.21
CA PHE A 401 -3.05 14.32 -26.93
C PHE A 401 -2.96 14.61 -25.43
N TYR A 402 -2.08 13.95 -24.71
CA TYR A 402 -1.66 14.41 -23.40
C TYR A 402 -0.56 15.45 -23.62
N GLY A 403 -0.90 16.71 -23.35
CA GLY A 403 0.06 17.81 -23.31
C GLY A 403 0.96 17.69 -22.10
N ARG A 404 2.20 18.03 -22.33
CA ARG A 404 3.35 18.11 -21.43
C ARG A 404 3.02 18.62 -20.02
N VAL A 405 3.65 18.02 -19.00
CA VAL A 405 4.19 18.73 -17.84
C VAL A 405 5.70 18.78 -17.99
#